data_344c2ec532bcbb5a5eb031283608ca98
#
_entry.id   344c2ec532bcbb5a5eb031283608ca98
#
_cell.length_a   1.000
_cell.length_b   1.000
_cell.length_c   1.000
_cell.angle_alpha   90.00
_cell.angle_beta   90.00
_cell.angle_gamma   90.00
#
_symmetry.space_group_name_H-M   'P 1'
#
loop_
_entity.id
_entity.type
_entity.pdbx_description
1 polymer ?
#
loop_
_entity_poly.entity_id
_entity_poly.type
_entity_poly.pdbx_seq_one_letter_code
_entity_poly.pdbx_strand_id
1 'polypeptide(L)'
;MKIDQYGFLSFKKELSYLNRFATTLIGWTGARGYIVIYPGRSNTLRQAQQRATRAKTYLLNKRGIPPDGIVTVIGGCREEATVDLWITVKNGLLRY
;
A
#
# COMPACT_ATOMS: atom_id res chain seq x y z
N MET A 1 -9.20 0.20 -7.50
CA MET A 1 -9.39 -1.26 -7.38
C MET A 1 -8.53 -1.79 -6.26
N LYS A 2 -9.15 -2.52 -5.35
CA LYS A 2 -8.40 -3.11 -4.24
C LYS A 2 -7.69 -4.38 -4.71
N ILE A 3 -6.38 -4.43 -4.49
CA ILE A 3 -5.55 -5.54 -4.93
C ILE A 3 -5.42 -6.59 -3.83
N ASP A 4 -5.19 -6.15 -2.60
CA ASP A 4 -4.98 -7.05 -1.47
C ASP A 4 -5.40 -6.38 -0.18
N GLN A 5 -5.63 -7.21 0.84
CA GLN A 5 -5.87 -6.77 2.20
C GLN A 5 -5.26 -7.79 3.13
N TYR A 6 -4.56 -7.32 4.14
CA TYR A 6 -3.93 -8.22 5.11
C TYR A 6 -3.80 -7.52 6.46
N GLY A 7 -3.53 -8.30 7.49
CA GLY A 7 -3.32 -7.76 8.82
C GLY A 7 -1.92 -7.19 9.02
N PHE A 8 -1.60 -6.82 10.25
CA PHE A 8 -0.26 -6.32 10.57
C PHE A 8 0.70 -7.51 10.65
N LEU A 9 1.22 -7.89 9.53
CA LEU A 9 2.16 -9.01 9.41
C LEU A 9 3.59 -8.55 9.68
N SER A 10 4.49 -9.52 9.93
CA SER A 10 5.91 -9.22 9.93
C SER A 10 6.29 -8.73 8.53
N PHE A 11 7.38 -7.98 8.44
CA PHE A 11 7.80 -7.46 7.15
C PHE A 11 8.09 -8.59 6.17
N LYS A 12 8.70 -9.65 6.65
CA LYS A 12 9.01 -10.80 5.80
C LYS A 12 7.77 -11.36 5.13
N LYS A 13 6.68 -11.47 5.88
CA LYS A 13 5.42 -11.97 5.32
C LYS A 13 4.75 -10.95 4.43
N GLU A 14 4.89 -9.67 4.77
CA GLU A 14 4.30 -8.60 3.98
C GLU A 14 4.93 -8.49 2.60
N LEU A 15 6.20 -8.87 2.46
CA LEU A 15 6.92 -8.72 1.20
C LEU A 15 6.23 -9.40 0.02
N SER A 16 5.60 -10.55 0.23
CA SER A 16 4.92 -11.22 -0.88
C SER A 16 3.76 -10.38 -1.41
N TYR A 17 3.05 -9.71 -0.51
CA TYR A 17 1.96 -8.82 -0.91
C TYR A 17 2.49 -7.58 -1.61
N LEU A 18 3.55 -6.97 -1.07
CA LEU A 18 4.13 -5.77 -1.65
C LEU A 18 4.74 -6.04 -3.02
N ASN A 19 5.36 -7.20 -3.20
CA ASN A 19 5.94 -7.55 -4.49
C ASN A 19 4.87 -7.78 -5.55
N ARG A 20 3.77 -8.42 -5.19
CA ARG A 20 2.64 -8.59 -6.11
C ARG A 20 2.03 -7.25 -6.47
N PHE A 21 1.88 -6.38 -5.47
CA PHE A 21 1.36 -5.04 -5.67
C PHE A 21 2.26 -4.25 -6.62
N ALA A 22 3.57 -4.30 -6.41
CA ALA A 22 4.53 -3.61 -7.27
C ALA A 22 4.48 -4.12 -8.71
N THR A 23 4.42 -5.42 -8.89
CA THR A 23 4.37 -6.01 -10.22
C THR A 23 3.12 -5.55 -10.97
N THR A 24 1.98 -5.54 -10.29
CA THR A 24 0.73 -5.08 -10.90
C THR A 24 0.82 -3.60 -11.23
N LEU A 25 1.35 -2.81 -10.31
CA LEU A 25 1.44 -1.36 -10.49
C LEU A 25 2.36 -0.98 -11.65
N ILE A 26 3.50 -1.64 -11.75
CA ILE A 26 4.47 -1.38 -12.81
C ILE A 26 3.88 -1.73 -14.18
N GLY A 27 3.04 -2.72 -14.24
CA GLY A 27 2.44 -3.16 -15.49
C GLY A 27 1.36 -2.22 -16.03
N TRP A 28 0.94 -1.21 -15.26
CA TRP A 28 -0.13 -0.30 -15.67
C TRP A 28 0.42 1.12 -15.78
N THR A 29 0.69 1.56 -16.97
CA THR A 29 1.22 2.91 -17.22
C THR A 29 0.26 3.96 -16.67
N GLY A 30 0.81 4.87 -15.87
CA GLY A 30 0.03 5.95 -15.29
C GLY A 30 -0.77 5.56 -14.05
N ALA A 31 -0.61 4.34 -13.58
CA ALA A 31 -1.30 3.90 -12.37
C ALA A 31 -0.65 4.49 -11.13
N ARG A 32 -1.43 4.65 -10.08
CA ARG A 32 -0.96 5.11 -8.78
C ARG A 32 -1.42 4.11 -7.74
N GLY A 33 -0.50 3.78 -6.83
CA GLY A 33 -0.78 2.85 -5.74
C GLY A 33 -1.11 3.60 -4.46
N TYR A 34 -2.03 3.03 -3.68
CA TYR A 34 -2.39 3.56 -2.38
C TYR A 34 -2.23 2.46 -1.35
N ILE A 35 -1.52 2.79 -0.28
CA ILE A 35 -1.36 1.91 0.87
C ILE A 35 -2.16 2.54 2.00
N VAL A 36 -3.28 1.93 2.36
CA VAL A 36 -4.15 2.45 3.41
C VAL A 36 -3.97 1.59 4.64
N ILE A 37 -3.49 2.19 5.73
CA ILE A 37 -3.22 1.50 6.98
C ILE A 37 -4.33 1.83 7.96
N TYR A 38 -5.01 0.81 8.46
CA TYR A 38 -6.05 0.97 9.48
C TYR A 38 -5.54 0.38 10.79
N PRO A 39 -5.17 1.22 11.78
CA PRO A 39 -4.72 0.67 13.06
C PRO A 39 -5.85 -0.04 13.78
N GLY A 40 -5.51 -1.11 14.46
CA GLY A 40 -6.46 -1.81 15.31
C GLY A 40 -6.52 -1.16 16.68
N ARG A 41 -7.37 -1.70 17.55
CA ARG A 41 -7.58 -1.14 18.88
C ARG A 41 -6.32 -1.06 19.72
N SER A 42 -5.43 -2.04 19.58
CA SER A 42 -4.21 -2.10 20.38
C SER A 42 -3.03 -1.42 19.71
N ASN A 43 -3.21 -0.81 18.56
CA ASN A 43 -2.12 -0.18 17.83
C ASN A 43 -2.15 1.33 18.02
N THR A 44 -0.96 1.95 17.93
CA THR A 44 -0.84 3.39 18.00
C THR A 44 -0.75 3.97 16.59
N LEU A 45 -1.01 5.28 16.49
CA LEU A 45 -0.84 6.00 15.26
C LEU A 45 0.62 5.89 14.77
N ARG A 46 1.56 5.95 15.71
CA ARG A 46 2.99 5.82 15.36
C ARG A 46 3.27 4.48 14.68
N GLN A 47 2.70 3.40 15.20
CA GLN A 47 2.90 2.08 14.62
C GLN A 47 2.36 2.03 13.19
N ALA A 48 1.19 2.63 12.96
CA ALA A 48 0.62 2.69 11.63
C ALA A 48 1.51 3.49 10.68
N GLN A 49 2.02 4.62 11.13
CA GLN A 49 2.91 5.45 10.32
C GLN A 49 4.22 4.74 9.99
N GLN A 50 4.77 3.99 10.94
CA GLN A 50 5.99 3.23 10.71
C GLN A 50 5.77 2.16 9.66
N ARG A 51 4.63 1.50 9.69
CA ARG A 51 4.30 0.50 8.68
C ARG A 51 4.15 1.12 7.29
N ALA A 52 3.49 2.26 7.22
CA ALA A 52 3.33 2.97 5.94
C ALA A 52 4.68 3.36 5.37
N THR A 53 5.55 3.93 6.19
CA THR A 53 6.88 4.36 5.77
C THR A 53 7.70 3.16 5.30
N ARG A 54 7.67 2.07 6.05
CA ARG A 54 8.43 0.88 5.71
C ARG A 54 8.01 0.29 4.37
N ALA A 55 6.70 0.19 4.15
CA ALA A 55 6.18 -0.36 2.91
C ALA A 55 6.52 0.54 1.73
N LYS A 56 6.32 1.85 1.88
CA LYS A 56 6.63 2.79 0.81
C LYS A 56 8.12 2.79 0.47
N THR A 57 8.97 2.82 1.50
CA THR A 57 10.42 2.82 1.31
C THR A 57 10.86 1.58 0.53
N TYR A 58 10.31 0.43 0.87
CA TYR A 58 10.63 -0.79 0.15
C TYR A 58 10.26 -0.67 -1.33
N LEU A 59 9.06 -0.19 -1.62
CA LEU A 59 8.59 -0.10 -2.99
C LEU A 59 9.40 0.89 -3.81
N LEU A 60 9.81 2.00 -3.22
CA LEU A 60 10.62 2.99 -3.91
C LEU A 60 12.05 2.48 -4.15
N ASN A 61 12.67 1.93 -3.12
CA ASN A 61 14.09 1.60 -3.16
C ASN A 61 14.38 0.24 -3.79
N LYS A 62 13.53 -0.75 -3.54
CA LYS A 62 13.78 -2.11 -4.02
C LYS A 62 13.04 -2.43 -5.30
N ARG A 63 11.92 -1.76 -5.56
CA ARG A 63 11.14 -2.02 -6.75
C ARG A 63 11.17 -0.87 -7.75
N GLY A 64 11.82 0.23 -7.37
CA GLY A 64 12.02 1.35 -8.29
C GLY A 64 10.78 2.14 -8.66
N ILE A 65 9.74 2.08 -7.82
CA ILE A 65 8.53 2.84 -8.07
C ILE A 65 8.78 4.31 -7.74
N PRO A 66 8.37 5.26 -8.62
CA PRO A 66 8.58 6.67 -8.35
C PRO A 66 7.85 7.13 -7.08
N PRO A 67 8.39 8.11 -6.37
CA PRO A 67 7.77 8.57 -5.12
C PRO A 67 6.32 9.03 -5.27
N ASP A 68 5.97 9.65 -6.39
CA ASP A 68 4.60 10.10 -6.62
C ASP A 68 3.69 8.97 -7.12
N GLY A 69 4.25 7.80 -7.34
CA GLY A 69 3.45 6.63 -7.71
C GLY A 69 2.82 5.90 -6.54
N ILE A 70 3.22 6.23 -5.31
CA ILE A 70 2.72 5.59 -4.09
C ILE A 70 2.22 6.65 -3.11
N VAL A 71 0.99 6.51 -2.67
CA VAL A 71 0.40 7.38 -1.64
C VAL A 71 0.10 6.52 -0.44
N THR A 72 0.54 6.96 0.75
CA THR A 72 0.19 6.27 2.00
C THR A 72 -0.89 7.06 2.72
N VAL A 73 -1.85 6.35 3.27
CA VAL A 73 -2.98 6.94 3.99
C VAL A 73 -3.17 6.20 5.29
N ILE A 74 -3.36 6.94 6.38
CA ILE A 74 -3.74 6.34 7.65
C ILE A 74 -5.24 6.49 7.77
N GLY A 75 -5.94 5.36 7.73
CA GLY A 75 -7.39 5.34 7.84
C GLY A 75 -7.84 5.36 9.30
N GLY A 76 -9.14 5.31 9.50
CA GLY A 76 -9.70 5.27 10.84
C GLY A 76 -9.40 3.96 11.54
N CYS A 77 -9.59 3.95 12.86
CA CYS A 77 -9.37 2.73 13.65
C CYS A 77 -10.38 1.66 13.30
N ARG A 78 -9.92 0.44 13.32
CA ARG A 78 -10.77 -0.75 13.14
C ARG A 78 -10.61 -1.66 14.35
N GLU A 79 -11.48 -2.64 14.43
CA GLU A 79 -11.38 -3.65 15.48
C GLU A 79 -10.02 -4.33 15.41
N GLU A 80 -9.65 -4.77 14.22
CA GLU A 80 -8.37 -5.40 13.96
C GLU A 80 -7.61 -4.60 12.92
N ALA A 81 -6.28 -4.48 13.11
CA ALA A 81 -5.44 -3.74 12.21
C ALA A 81 -5.41 -4.38 10.83
N THR A 82 -5.54 -3.57 9.79
CA THR A 82 -5.45 -4.06 8.41
C THR A 82 -4.68 -3.09 7.54
N VAL A 83 -4.15 -3.62 6.45
CA VAL A 83 -3.50 -2.85 5.39
C VAL A 83 -4.24 -3.18 4.10
N ASP A 84 -4.72 -2.15 3.41
CA ASP A 84 -5.38 -2.31 2.13
C ASP A 84 -4.49 -1.75 1.03
N LEU A 85 -4.31 -2.50 -0.03
CA LEU A 85 -3.52 -2.06 -1.19
C LEU A 85 -4.47 -1.79 -2.35
N TRP A 86 -4.46 -0.56 -2.83
CA TRP A 86 -5.33 -0.12 -3.92
C TRP A 86 -4.52 0.40 -5.09
N ILE A 87 -5.05 0.25 -6.30
CA ILE A 87 -4.48 0.85 -7.49
C ILE A 87 -5.57 1.64 -8.21
N THR A 88 -5.23 2.86 -8.60
CA THR A 88 -6.09 3.66 -9.46
C THR A 88 -5.38 3.89 -10.78
N VAL A 89 -6.13 3.86 -11.86
CA VAL A 89 -5.58 4.12 -13.19
C VAL A 89 -6.06 5.48 -13.62
N LYS A 90 -5.13 6.32 -13.95
CA LYS A 90 -5.39 7.74 -14.16
C LYS A 90 -6.40 8.00 -15.24
N ASN A 91 -6.55 7.35 -16.21
CA ASN A 91 -7.55 7.62 -17.20
C ASN A 91 -8.35 6.41 -17.46
N GLY A 92 -8.35 5.70 -16.46
CA GLY A 92 -9.10 4.54 -16.54
C GLY A 92 -10.35 4.83 -17.11
N LEU A 93 -9.96 5.63 -17.14
CA LEU A 93 -10.74 6.11 -17.64
C LEU A 93 -10.77 6.22 -18.95
N LEU A 94 -10.40 6.41 -19.10
CA LEU A 94 -10.40 6.65 -20.01
C LEU A 94 -10.36 6.61 -20.94
N ARG A 95 -10.48 6.62 -20.99
CA ARG A 95 -10.45 6.76 -21.86
C ARG A 95 -9.93 6.48 -22.75
N TYR A 96 -9.89 6.06 -22.87
CA TYR A 96 -9.48 5.81 -23.82
C TYR A 96 -10.00 5.59 -24.59
#